data_c9232698b30cdde500dd02281546cedd
#
_entry.id   c9232698b30cdde500dd02281546cedd
#
_cell.length_a   1.000
_cell.length_b   1.000
_cell.length_c   1.000
_cell.angle_alpha   90.00
_cell.angle_beta   90.00
_cell.angle_gamma   90.00
#
_symmetry.space_group_name_H-M   'P 1'
#
loop_
_entity.id
_entity.type
_entity.pdbx_description
1 polymer ?
#
loop_
_entity_poly.entity_id
_entity_poly.type
_entity_poly.pdbx_seq_one_letter_code
_entity_poly.pdbx_strand_id
1 'polypeptide(L)'
;MQEFHIIGITDSRELSFSKEVQALIARSHVFSGGKRHHEIVAAMLPESSVWIDITVPLDAVFECYAGYQEIVVFASGDPLFFGFANTVMRKLPEAVVKVYPSFSSLQLLAHKALLPYHDMRTISLTGRPWKALDEALISGETLIGSLTDREKTPASIAARMQAYGYANYRMIVGEQLGNEEETVAEYSVCLLYTSPSPRD
;
A
#
# COMPACT_ATOMS: atom_id res chain seq x y z
N MET A 1 13.39 -19.74 15.51
CA MET A 1 12.35 -18.68 15.46
C MET A 1 12.67 -17.84 14.25
N GLN A 2 11.68 -17.62 13.36
CA GLN A 2 11.88 -16.85 12.15
C GLN A 2 11.88 -15.34 12.47
N GLU A 3 12.68 -14.58 11.72
CA GLU A 3 12.76 -13.13 11.82
C GLU A 3 12.42 -12.50 10.46
N PHE A 4 11.50 -11.55 10.47
CA PHE A 4 11.08 -10.80 9.30
C PHE A 4 11.45 -9.33 9.46
N HIS A 5 12.20 -8.81 8.50
CA HIS A 5 12.47 -7.39 8.36
C HIS A 5 11.62 -6.83 7.22
N ILE A 6 10.61 -6.07 7.52
CA ILE A 6 9.66 -5.59 6.52
C ILE A 6 9.92 -4.11 6.24
N ILE A 7 10.46 -3.85 5.05
CA ILE A 7 10.90 -2.52 4.61
C ILE A 7 9.83 -1.93 3.70
N GLY A 8 9.28 -0.79 4.12
CA GLY A 8 8.38 0.00 3.31
C GLY A 8 9.14 0.76 2.22
N ILE A 9 8.64 0.71 1.00
CA ILE A 9 9.15 1.49 -0.12
C ILE A 9 8.03 2.24 -0.82
N THR A 10 8.37 3.38 -1.40
CA THR A 10 7.49 4.13 -2.32
C THR A 10 7.73 3.66 -3.75
N ASP A 11 6.94 4.17 -4.67
CA ASP A 11 7.08 3.90 -6.10
C ASP A 11 8.22 4.68 -6.77
N SER A 12 8.93 5.48 -5.99
CA SER A 12 10.11 6.20 -6.47
C SER A 12 11.22 5.24 -6.91
N ARG A 13 11.83 5.52 -8.03
CA ARG A 13 13.05 4.83 -8.48
C ARG A 13 14.29 5.26 -7.69
N GLU A 14 14.23 6.43 -7.05
CA GLU A 14 15.27 6.95 -6.19
C GLU A 14 14.95 6.61 -4.74
N LEU A 15 15.32 5.38 -4.32
CA LEU A 15 15.16 4.96 -2.93
C LEU A 15 16.31 5.47 -2.08
N SER A 16 15.99 6.09 -0.97
CA SER A 16 16.96 6.45 0.06
C SER A 16 16.66 5.66 1.33
N PHE A 17 17.58 4.81 1.73
CA PHE A 17 17.47 4.02 2.95
C PHE A 17 18.38 4.56 4.05
N SER A 18 17.96 4.41 5.30
CA SER A 18 18.81 4.65 6.45
C SER A 18 20.05 3.73 6.41
N LYS A 19 21.12 4.12 7.10
CA LYS A 19 22.34 3.29 7.21
C LYS A 19 22.03 1.90 7.80
N GLU A 20 21.07 1.82 8.70
CA GLU A 20 20.61 0.55 9.29
C GLU A 20 20.01 -0.37 8.23
N VAL A 21 19.08 0.15 7.41
CA VAL A 21 18.44 -0.62 6.32
C VAL A 21 19.45 -0.99 5.25
N GLN A 22 20.39 -0.10 4.90
CA GLN A 22 21.46 -0.40 3.95
C GLN A 22 22.33 -1.56 4.45
N ALA A 23 22.75 -1.52 5.72
CA ALA A 23 23.53 -2.60 6.33
C ALA A 23 22.75 -3.90 6.42
N LEU A 24 21.44 -3.84 6.68
CA LEU A 24 20.55 -5.00 6.67
C LEU A 24 20.51 -5.63 5.28
N ILE A 25 20.27 -4.86 4.23
CA ILE A 25 20.22 -5.36 2.85
C ILE A 25 21.57 -5.99 2.48
N ALA A 26 22.69 -5.32 2.78
CA ALA A 26 24.03 -5.80 2.41
C ALA A 26 24.42 -7.16 3.06
N ARG A 27 23.89 -7.46 4.25
CA ARG A 27 24.19 -8.71 4.98
C ARG A 27 23.18 -9.83 4.78
N SER A 28 22.01 -9.52 4.25
CA SER A 28 20.91 -10.47 4.09
C SER A 28 21.05 -11.28 2.79
N HIS A 29 20.47 -12.47 2.78
CA HIS A 29 20.53 -13.37 1.64
C HIS A 29 19.15 -13.70 1.04
N VAL A 30 18.08 -13.54 1.82
CA VAL A 30 16.72 -13.89 1.40
C VAL A 30 15.86 -12.66 1.39
N PHE A 31 15.32 -12.36 0.22
CA PHE A 31 14.48 -11.22 -0.02
C PHE A 31 13.14 -11.63 -0.59
N SER A 32 12.12 -10.82 -0.35
CA SER A 32 10.78 -11.07 -0.87
C SER A 32 10.05 -9.77 -1.15
N GLY A 33 9.07 -9.85 -2.03
CA GLY A 33 8.23 -8.72 -2.41
C GLY A 33 7.38 -9.05 -3.63
N GLY A 34 6.53 -8.14 -4.06
CA GLY A 34 5.86 -8.25 -5.35
C GLY A 34 6.83 -7.97 -6.51
N LYS A 35 6.47 -8.39 -7.72
CA LYS A 35 7.27 -8.21 -8.93
C LYS A 35 7.80 -6.77 -9.09
N ARG A 36 6.94 -5.77 -8.88
CA ARG A 36 7.33 -4.35 -8.96
C ARG A 36 8.35 -3.96 -7.89
N HIS A 37 8.24 -4.48 -6.66
CA HIS A 37 9.23 -4.24 -5.63
C HIS A 37 10.60 -4.79 -6.05
N HIS A 38 10.63 -5.98 -6.65
CA HIS A 38 11.86 -6.56 -7.20
C HIS A 38 12.52 -5.65 -8.25
N GLU A 39 11.74 -5.19 -9.22
CA GLU A 39 12.23 -4.29 -10.28
C GLU A 39 12.86 -3.00 -9.72
N ILE A 40 12.32 -2.48 -8.62
CA ILE A 40 12.83 -1.26 -7.96
C ILE A 40 14.13 -1.53 -7.19
N VAL A 41 14.22 -2.67 -6.47
CA VAL A 41 15.34 -2.91 -5.54
C VAL A 41 16.44 -3.82 -6.11
N ALA A 42 16.24 -4.47 -7.24
CA ALA A 42 17.12 -5.50 -7.77
C ALA A 42 18.60 -5.10 -7.84
N ALA A 43 18.89 -3.86 -8.25
CA ALA A 43 20.25 -3.33 -8.34
C ALA A 43 20.95 -3.12 -6.98
N MET A 44 20.21 -3.18 -5.89
CA MET A 44 20.70 -2.96 -4.53
C MET A 44 20.92 -4.28 -3.77
N LEU A 45 20.44 -5.40 -4.32
CA LEU A 45 20.53 -6.70 -3.68
C LEU A 45 21.90 -7.34 -3.92
N PRO A 46 22.44 -8.12 -2.96
CA PRO A 46 23.65 -8.90 -3.17
C PRO A 46 23.48 -9.93 -4.32
N GLU A 47 24.53 -10.14 -5.13
CA GLU A 47 24.48 -11.04 -6.30
C GLU A 47 24.05 -12.49 -5.97
N SER A 48 24.38 -12.97 -4.77
CA SER A 48 24.03 -14.33 -4.31
C SER A 48 22.68 -14.40 -3.56
N SER A 49 21.86 -13.36 -3.63
CA SER A 49 20.61 -13.33 -2.91
C SER A 49 19.52 -14.19 -3.57
N VAL A 50 18.62 -14.70 -2.74
CA VAL A 50 17.41 -15.42 -3.16
C VAL A 50 16.25 -14.45 -3.12
N TRP A 51 15.45 -14.40 -4.19
CA TRP A 51 14.21 -13.64 -4.24
C TRP A 51 12.99 -14.57 -4.21
N ILE A 52 12.02 -14.26 -3.36
CA ILE A 52 10.74 -14.96 -3.25
C ILE A 52 9.61 -13.99 -3.62
N ASP A 53 8.94 -14.27 -4.74
CA ASP A 53 7.81 -13.46 -5.18
C ASP A 53 6.59 -13.61 -4.26
N ILE A 54 6.00 -12.50 -3.85
CA ILE A 54 4.72 -12.50 -3.17
C ILE A 54 3.61 -12.57 -4.21
N THR A 55 3.02 -13.75 -4.33
CA THR A 55 1.91 -14.06 -5.25
C THR A 55 0.71 -14.60 -4.48
N VAL A 56 -0.45 -14.63 -5.12
CA VAL A 56 -1.64 -15.28 -4.57
C VAL A 56 -1.82 -16.66 -5.22
N PRO A 57 -2.17 -17.70 -4.44
CA PRO A 57 -2.47 -17.69 -3.01
C PRO A 57 -1.22 -17.55 -2.14
N LEU A 58 -1.35 -16.82 -1.01
CA LEU A 58 -0.23 -16.53 -0.10
C LEU A 58 0.34 -17.77 0.62
N ASP A 59 -0.40 -18.87 0.69
CA ASP A 59 0.04 -20.06 1.41
C ASP A 59 1.34 -20.63 0.83
N ALA A 60 1.48 -20.67 -0.49
CA ALA A 60 2.71 -21.10 -1.17
C ALA A 60 3.92 -20.20 -0.83
N VAL A 61 3.69 -18.89 -0.64
CA VAL A 61 4.74 -17.95 -0.24
C VAL A 61 5.22 -18.25 1.18
N PHE A 62 4.29 -18.52 2.11
CA PHE A 62 4.63 -18.87 3.49
C PHE A 62 5.29 -20.24 3.60
N GLU A 63 4.95 -21.19 2.74
CA GLU A 63 5.67 -22.46 2.62
C GLU A 63 7.12 -22.25 2.20
N CYS A 64 7.38 -21.37 1.22
CA CYS A 64 8.75 -21.01 0.85
C CYS A 64 9.51 -20.35 2.02
N TYR A 65 8.84 -19.48 2.80
CA TYR A 65 9.47 -18.83 3.95
C TYR A 65 9.90 -19.85 5.03
N ALA A 66 9.21 -20.97 5.17
CA ALA A 66 9.52 -21.99 6.19
C ALA A 66 10.95 -22.54 6.12
N GLY A 67 11.59 -22.44 4.96
CA GLY A 67 13.00 -22.87 4.75
C GLY A 67 14.04 -21.89 5.28
N TYR A 68 13.65 -20.69 5.74
CA TYR A 68 14.60 -19.63 6.07
C TYR A 68 14.37 -19.07 7.47
N GLN A 69 15.44 -18.62 8.11
CA GLN A 69 15.38 -18.03 9.46
C GLN A 69 15.22 -16.52 9.44
N GLU A 70 15.82 -15.83 8.48
CA GLU A 70 15.77 -14.39 8.32
C GLU A 70 15.31 -14.05 6.90
N ILE A 71 14.26 -13.24 6.78
CA ILE A 71 13.69 -12.81 5.51
C ILE A 71 13.50 -11.30 5.51
N VAL A 72 14.04 -10.63 4.50
CA VAL A 72 13.80 -9.20 4.25
C VAL A 72 12.67 -9.08 3.22
N VAL A 73 11.59 -8.39 3.59
CA VAL A 73 10.42 -8.22 2.74
C VAL A 73 10.27 -6.76 2.36
N PHE A 74 10.14 -6.48 1.06
CA PHE A 74 9.79 -5.15 0.58
C PHE A 74 8.27 -5.04 0.39
N ALA A 75 7.69 -4.00 0.96
CA ALA A 75 6.26 -3.73 0.92
C ALA A 75 5.99 -2.27 0.51
N SER A 76 4.85 -2.00 -0.10
CA SER A 76 4.48 -0.64 -0.46
C SER A 76 4.17 0.21 0.77
N GLY A 77 4.77 1.40 0.84
CA GLY A 77 4.49 2.39 1.85
C GLY A 77 4.78 1.96 3.27
N ASP A 78 3.82 2.10 4.17
CA ASP A 78 3.92 1.63 5.54
C ASP A 78 3.44 0.17 5.64
N PRO A 79 4.34 -0.78 6.02
CA PRO A 79 4.00 -2.20 6.11
C PRO A 79 2.90 -2.54 7.13
N LEU A 80 2.62 -1.67 8.10
CA LEU A 80 1.54 -1.83 9.08
C LEU A 80 0.23 -1.17 8.62
N PHE A 81 0.29 -0.25 7.68
CA PHE A 81 -0.89 0.44 7.17
C PHE A 81 -1.59 -0.36 6.07
N PHE A 82 -2.48 -1.27 6.45
CA PHE A 82 -3.11 -2.29 5.59
C PHE A 82 -2.10 -3.17 4.84
N GLY A 83 -0.85 -3.18 5.26
CA GLY A 83 0.28 -3.74 4.56
C GLY A 83 0.59 -5.20 4.95
N PHE A 84 1.64 -5.74 4.34
CA PHE A 84 2.02 -7.16 4.43
C PHE A 84 2.47 -7.59 5.83
N ALA A 85 2.99 -6.66 6.66
CA ALA A 85 3.38 -6.97 8.04
C ALA A 85 2.22 -7.54 8.86
N ASN A 86 1.00 -7.01 8.67
CA ASN A 86 -0.19 -7.53 9.34
C ASN A 86 -0.49 -8.98 8.94
N THR A 87 -0.18 -9.36 7.71
CA THR A 87 -0.37 -10.73 7.23
C THR A 87 0.66 -11.68 7.82
N VAL A 88 1.93 -11.25 7.90
CA VAL A 88 3.00 -12.02 8.54
C VAL A 88 2.66 -12.28 10.01
N MET A 89 2.36 -11.23 10.78
CA MET A 89 2.01 -11.36 12.21
C MET A 89 0.82 -12.26 12.46
N ARG A 90 -0.18 -12.25 11.57
CA ARG A 90 -1.36 -13.12 11.70
C ARG A 90 -1.07 -14.57 11.35
N LYS A 91 -0.26 -14.84 10.31
CA LYS A 91 0.06 -16.20 9.85
C LYS A 91 1.17 -16.85 10.65
N LEU A 92 2.09 -16.07 11.17
CA LEU A 92 3.26 -16.52 11.93
C LEU A 92 3.36 -15.75 13.26
N PRO A 93 2.47 -16.00 14.21
CA PRO A 93 2.40 -15.24 15.46
C PRO A 93 3.66 -15.37 16.32
N GLU A 94 4.44 -16.44 16.14
CA GLU A 94 5.71 -16.68 16.86
C GLU A 94 6.93 -16.04 16.17
N ALA A 95 6.77 -15.45 14.98
CA ALA A 95 7.88 -14.82 14.28
C ALA A 95 8.22 -13.46 14.91
N VAL A 96 9.50 -13.12 14.91
CA VAL A 96 9.96 -11.77 15.24
C VAL A 96 9.77 -10.90 14.00
N VAL A 97 9.02 -9.80 14.14
CA VAL A 97 8.78 -8.87 13.05
C VAL A 97 9.35 -7.51 13.38
N LYS A 98 10.22 -7.00 12.52
CA LYS A 98 10.76 -5.64 12.56
C LYS A 98 10.28 -4.88 11.34
N VAL A 99 9.81 -3.65 11.55
CA VAL A 99 9.22 -2.83 10.48
C VAL A 99 10.03 -1.55 10.29
N TYR A 100 10.36 -1.26 9.04
CA TYR A 100 11.03 -0.05 8.59
C TYR A 100 10.06 0.71 7.67
N PRO A 101 9.23 1.62 8.21
CA PRO A 101 8.15 2.21 7.45
C PRO A 101 8.62 3.25 6.44
N SER A 102 7.81 3.43 5.39
CA SER A 102 7.83 4.58 4.50
C SER A 102 6.45 5.26 4.54
N PHE A 103 6.28 6.36 3.82
CA PHE A 103 4.98 7.00 3.71
C PHE A 103 3.97 6.11 2.99
N SER A 104 2.79 5.95 3.56
CA SER A 104 1.65 5.33 2.88
C SER A 104 1.15 6.21 1.75
N SER A 105 0.44 5.62 0.77
CA SER A 105 -0.16 6.39 -0.33
C SER A 105 -1.10 7.49 0.16
N LEU A 106 -1.85 7.26 1.24
CA LEU A 106 -2.74 8.28 1.81
C LEU A 106 -1.97 9.43 2.46
N GLN A 107 -0.84 9.16 3.10
CA GLN A 107 0.03 10.22 3.63
C GLN A 107 0.63 11.04 2.48
N LEU A 108 1.13 10.38 1.43
CA LEU A 108 1.66 11.07 0.26
C LEU A 108 0.59 11.95 -0.39
N LEU A 109 -0.63 11.43 -0.57
CA LEU A 109 -1.75 12.18 -1.12
C LEU A 109 -2.11 13.39 -0.26
N ALA A 110 -2.20 13.19 1.06
CA ALA A 110 -2.50 14.27 1.99
C ALA A 110 -1.44 15.39 1.96
N HIS A 111 -0.14 15.02 1.87
CA HIS A 111 0.93 15.99 1.71
C HIS A 111 0.82 16.79 0.41
N LYS A 112 0.51 16.12 -0.72
CA LYS A 112 0.34 16.77 -2.02
C LYS A 112 -0.88 17.68 -2.06
N ALA A 113 -1.95 17.29 -1.39
CA ALA A 113 -3.18 18.07 -1.28
C ALA A 113 -3.13 19.13 -0.15
N LEU A 114 -2.05 19.20 0.62
CA LEU A 114 -1.90 20.06 1.81
C LEU A 114 -3.04 19.89 2.80
N LEU A 115 -3.48 18.65 3.01
CA LEU A 115 -4.57 18.31 3.92
C LEU A 115 -4.02 17.80 5.26
N PRO A 116 -4.39 18.39 6.39
CA PRO A 116 -4.22 17.76 7.70
C PRO A 116 -5.01 16.45 7.74
N TYR A 117 -4.35 15.37 8.16
CA TYR A 117 -4.94 14.01 8.12
C TYR A 117 -5.00 13.31 9.47
N HIS A 118 -4.80 14.04 10.57
CA HIS A 118 -4.87 13.47 11.92
C HIS A 118 -6.26 12.91 12.27
N ASP A 119 -7.33 13.50 11.70
CA ASP A 119 -8.72 13.04 11.86
C ASP A 119 -9.24 12.23 10.67
N MET A 120 -8.36 11.85 9.74
CA MET A 120 -8.77 11.09 8.56
C MET A 120 -9.25 9.69 8.96
N ARG A 121 -10.49 9.35 8.60
CA ARG A 121 -10.98 7.97 8.65
C ARG A 121 -10.34 7.17 7.52
N THR A 122 -9.36 6.35 7.85
CA THR A 122 -8.65 5.53 6.85
C THR A 122 -9.35 4.19 6.64
N ILE A 123 -9.59 3.86 5.38
CA ILE A 123 -10.19 2.59 4.96
C ILE A 123 -9.38 1.98 3.82
N SER A 124 -9.56 0.69 3.61
CA SER A 124 -9.02 0.00 2.42
C SER A 124 -10.13 -0.78 1.75
N LEU A 125 -10.32 -0.52 0.48
CA LEU A 125 -11.24 -1.28 -0.38
C LEU A 125 -10.51 -2.36 -1.19
N THR A 126 -9.17 -2.41 -1.13
CA THR A 126 -8.36 -3.39 -1.85
C THR A 126 -8.72 -4.82 -1.44
N GLY A 127 -9.38 -5.55 -2.33
CA GLY A 127 -9.86 -6.92 -2.08
C GLY A 127 -10.87 -7.03 -0.93
N ARG A 128 -11.55 -5.95 -0.54
CA ARG A 128 -12.48 -5.89 0.60
C ARG A 128 -13.86 -5.42 0.19
N PRO A 129 -14.91 -5.76 0.95
CA PRO A 129 -16.27 -5.28 0.66
C PRO A 129 -16.40 -3.77 0.88
N TRP A 130 -17.47 -3.18 0.36
CA TRP A 130 -17.81 -1.76 0.49
C TRP A 130 -18.11 -1.30 1.92
N LYS A 131 -18.35 -2.24 2.82
CA LYS A 131 -18.81 -2.01 4.20
C LYS A 131 -18.07 -0.87 4.91
N ALA A 132 -16.74 -0.82 4.83
CA ALA A 132 -15.96 0.21 5.53
C ALA A 132 -16.23 1.63 4.98
N LEU A 133 -16.47 1.77 3.67
CA LEU A 133 -16.87 3.03 3.06
C LEU A 133 -18.29 3.42 3.49
N ASP A 134 -19.22 2.47 3.43
CA ASP A 134 -20.61 2.71 3.80
C ASP A 134 -20.72 3.17 5.25
N GLU A 135 -20.01 2.51 6.16
CA GLU A 135 -19.96 2.88 7.59
C GLU A 135 -19.38 4.29 7.78
N ALA A 136 -18.30 4.63 7.08
CA ALA A 136 -17.70 5.95 7.17
C ALA A 136 -18.66 7.06 6.66
N LEU A 137 -19.37 6.81 5.56
CA LEU A 137 -20.36 7.74 5.03
C LEU A 137 -21.58 7.88 5.94
N ILE A 138 -22.10 6.78 6.49
CA ILE A 138 -23.24 6.78 7.43
C ILE A 138 -22.87 7.53 8.72
N SER A 139 -21.62 7.37 9.19
CA SER A 139 -21.13 8.08 10.38
C SER A 139 -20.86 9.56 10.13
N GLY A 140 -21.00 10.04 8.88
CA GLY A 140 -20.79 11.46 8.54
C GLY A 140 -19.34 11.90 8.65
N GLU A 141 -18.40 11.01 8.41
CA GLU A 141 -16.96 11.35 8.43
C GLU A 141 -16.64 12.44 7.42
N THR A 142 -15.99 13.50 7.87
CA THR A 142 -15.68 14.66 7.03
C THR A 142 -14.48 14.48 6.12
N LEU A 143 -13.56 13.57 6.49
CA LEU A 143 -12.38 13.24 5.73
C LEU A 143 -12.19 11.72 5.72
N ILE A 144 -12.36 11.11 4.54
CA ILE A 144 -12.20 9.67 4.33
C ILE A 144 -11.05 9.43 3.38
N GLY A 145 -10.01 8.74 3.83
CA GLY A 145 -8.92 8.26 2.99
C GLY A 145 -9.10 6.79 2.63
N SER A 146 -9.16 6.48 1.33
CA SER A 146 -9.41 5.12 0.84
C SER A 146 -8.29 4.61 -0.05
N LEU A 147 -7.82 3.39 0.23
CA LEU A 147 -7.05 2.61 -0.74
C LEU A 147 -8.02 1.91 -1.68
N THR A 148 -7.68 1.89 -2.97
CA THR A 148 -8.52 1.39 -4.07
C THR A 148 -7.93 0.13 -4.70
N ASP A 149 -8.69 -0.53 -5.57
CA ASP A 149 -8.23 -1.63 -6.42
C ASP A 149 -8.80 -1.49 -7.85
N ARG A 150 -8.62 -2.52 -8.68
CA ARG A 150 -9.08 -2.52 -10.07
C ARG A 150 -10.60 -2.51 -10.23
N GLU A 151 -11.34 -2.99 -9.24
CA GLU A 151 -12.81 -3.03 -9.25
C GLU A 151 -13.38 -1.81 -8.53
N LYS A 152 -12.79 -1.48 -7.38
CA LYS A 152 -13.18 -0.33 -6.55
C LYS A 152 -12.32 0.87 -6.89
N THR A 153 -12.54 1.37 -8.09
CA THR A 153 -11.89 2.56 -8.65
C THR A 153 -12.48 3.84 -8.07
N PRO A 154 -11.82 4.99 -8.20
CA PRO A 154 -12.41 6.28 -7.84
C PRO A 154 -13.79 6.52 -8.49
N ALA A 155 -13.97 6.12 -9.75
CA ALA A 155 -15.24 6.25 -10.46
C ALA A 155 -16.35 5.37 -9.84
N SER A 156 -16.04 4.10 -9.50
CA SER A 156 -17.03 3.22 -8.86
C SER A 156 -17.36 3.66 -7.42
N ILE A 157 -16.42 4.27 -6.71
CA ILE A 157 -16.66 4.90 -5.41
C ILE A 157 -17.61 6.09 -5.58
N ALA A 158 -17.34 6.99 -6.54
CA ALA A 158 -18.20 8.14 -6.82
C ALA A 158 -19.61 7.71 -7.20
N ALA A 159 -19.74 6.69 -8.08
CA ALA A 159 -21.05 6.12 -8.46
C ALA A 159 -21.83 5.61 -7.25
N ARG A 160 -21.16 4.89 -6.34
CA ARG A 160 -21.78 4.41 -5.11
C ARG A 160 -22.20 5.55 -4.19
N MET A 161 -21.33 6.53 -3.97
CA MET A 161 -21.65 7.69 -3.15
C MET A 161 -22.85 8.46 -3.69
N GLN A 162 -22.91 8.66 -5.01
CA GLN A 162 -24.05 9.32 -5.66
C GLN A 162 -25.34 8.52 -5.50
N ALA A 163 -25.30 7.21 -5.71
CA ALA A 163 -26.47 6.32 -5.60
C ALA A 163 -27.08 6.35 -4.17
N TYR A 164 -26.27 6.59 -3.15
CA TYR A 164 -26.71 6.67 -1.75
C TYR A 164 -26.88 8.11 -1.24
N GLY A 165 -26.81 9.12 -2.12
CA GLY A 165 -27.11 10.51 -1.78
C GLY A 165 -25.93 11.29 -1.17
N TYR A 166 -24.71 10.81 -1.26
CA TYR A 166 -23.50 11.46 -0.74
C TYR A 166 -22.75 12.30 -1.79
N ALA A 167 -23.50 13.02 -2.64
CA ALA A 167 -22.94 13.86 -3.71
C ALA A 167 -22.24 15.15 -3.21
N ASN A 168 -22.39 15.49 -1.94
CA ASN A 168 -21.80 16.67 -1.29
C ASN A 168 -20.30 16.54 -0.99
N TYR A 169 -19.72 15.37 -1.12
CA TYR A 169 -18.29 15.19 -0.97
C TYR A 169 -17.52 15.63 -2.22
N ARG A 170 -16.27 16.01 -2.00
CA ARG A 170 -15.26 16.16 -3.05
C ARG A 170 -14.30 14.98 -2.99
N MET A 171 -13.74 14.59 -4.12
CA MET A 171 -12.79 13.50 -4.21
C MET A 171 -11.44 14.03 -4.69
N ILE A 172 -10.39 13.74 -3.95
CA ILE A 172 -9.02 13.97 -4.38
C ILE A 172 -8.44 12.60 -4.74
N VAL A 173 -8.05 12.44 -5.99
CA VAL A 173 -7.50 11.20 -6.52
C VAL A 173 -6.02 11.37 -6.75
N GLY A 174 -5.21 10.48 -6.17
CA GLY A 174 -3.78 10.39 -6.40
C GLY A 174 -3.45 9.08 -7.10
N GLU A 175 -2.70 9.15 -8.19
CA GLU A 175 -2.24 8.00 -8.94
C GLU A 175 -0.73 8.03 -9.04
N GLN A 176 -0.11 6.85 -8.97
CA GLN A 176 1.33 6.66 -9.11
C GLN A 176 2.17 7.57 -8.18
N LEU A 177 1.65 7.82 -6.97
CA LEU A 177 2.25 8.74 -6.01
C LEU A 177 3.71 8.37 -5.70
N GLY A 178 4.59 9.34 -5.86
CA GLY A 178 6.02 9.21 -5.61
C GLY A 178 6.85 8.82 -6.84
N ASN A 179 6.26 8.66 -8.02
CA ASN A 179 7.01 8.45 -9.26
C ASN A 179 6.86 9.62 -10.25
N GLU A 180 7.53 9.53 -11.41
CA GLU A 180 7.55 10.59 -12.43
C GLU A 180 6.19 10.81 -13.11
N GLU A 181 5.32 9.80 -13.11
CA GLU A 181 3.97 9.84 -13.70
C GLU A 181 2.89 10.17 -12.67
N GLU A 182 3.29 10.70 -11.51
CA GLU A 182 2.38 11.08 -10.44
C GLU A 182 1.32 12.07 -10.92
N THR A 183 0.06 11.77 -10.62
CA THR A 183 -1.04 12.71 -10.81
C THR A 183 -1.84 12.88 -9.52
N VAL A 184 -2.26 14.12 -9.26
CA VAL A 184 -3.19 14.46 -8.19
C VAL A 184 -4.24 15.39 -8.75
N ALA A 185 -5.50 15.00 -8.67
CA ALA A 185 -6.60 15.78 -9.20
C ALA A 185 -7.80 15.78 -8.24
N GLU A 186 -8.53 16.89 -8.23
CA GLU A 186 -9.76 17.05 -7.44
C GLU A 186 -10.98 16.97 -8.34
N TYR A 187 -12.00 16.25 -7.89
CA TYR A 187 -13.27 16.06 -8.60
C TYR A 187 -14.46 16.28 -7.66
N SER A 188 -15.56 16.80 -8.19
CA SER A 188 -16.84 16.59 -7.54
C SER A 188 -17.33 15.17 -7.79
N VAL A 189 -18.01 14.56 -6.82
CA VAL A 189 -18.56 13.20 -6.94
C VAL A 189 -19.45 13.07 -8.19
N CYS A 190 -20.24 14.11 -8.53
CA CYS A 190 -21.11 14.10 -9.71
C CYS A 190 -20.33 14.07 -11.03
N LEU A 191 -19.19 14.76 -11.12
CA LEU A 191 -18.41 14.84 -12.35
C LEU A 191 -17.56 13.59 -12.58
N LEU A 192 -17.02 12.98 -11.52
CA LEU A 192 -16.20 11.79 -11.66
C LEU A 192 -16.99 10.57 -12.16
N TYR A 193 -18.28 10.50 -11.87
CA TYR A 193 -19.17 9.45 -12.38
C TYR A 193 -19.32 9.49 -13.92
N THR A 194 -19.25 10.67 -14.52
CA THR A 194 -19.44 10.88 -15.98
C THR A 194 -18.14 10.89 -16.77
N SER A 195 -16.99 10.89 -16.12
CA SER A 195 -15.69 10.87 -16.78
C SER A 195 -15.22 9.43 -16.99
N PRO A 196 -14.64 9.09 -18.17
CA PRO A 196 -13.95 7.81 -18.33
C PRO A 196 -12.81 7.72 -17.31
N SER A 197 -12.60 6.52 -16.78
CA SER A 197 -11.50 6.27 -15.85
C SER A 197 -10.18 6.60 -16.52
N PRO A 198 -9.25 7.26 -15.85
CA PRO A 198 -7.90 7.51 -16.38
C PRO A 198 -7.11 6.23 -16.73
N ARG A 199 -7.68 5.05 -16.45
CA ARG A 199 -7.06 3.73 -16.69
C ARG A 199 -7.75 2.88 -17.77
N ASP A 200 -8.69 3.45 -18.52
CA ASP A 200 -9.32 2.76 -19.66
C ASP A 200 -8.60 3.07 -20.97
#